data_d0e9caf19346120998dd4541ff867404
#
_entry.id   d0e9caf19346120998dd4541ff867404
#
_cell.length_a   1.000
_cell.length_b   1.000
_cell.length_c   1.000
_cell.angle_alpha   90.00
_cell.angle_beta   90.00
_cell.angle_gamma   90.00
#
_symmetry.space_group_name_H-M   'P 1'
#
loop_
_entity.id
_entity.type
_entity.pdbx_description
1 polymer ?
#
loop_
_entity_poly.entity_id
_entity_poly.type
_entity_poly.pdbx_seq_one_letter_code
_entity_poly.pdbx_strand_id
1 'polypeptide(L)'
;EALCRLSTVSVEPLLWLVQFDFAPTYLGSDNPSLFSLTASAYTGVNLVSLPLFYLRRWQPSETALFAMLLIDIVAINLMMHASGGLAGSVGYLLMVTVAASATFLRTLLALSMAAIASFIPVSVSLSEFLFGNGDQSGVVRSGIFGILLFATAVIFIFLTKRLTIVQELAKNEAQTATQLQH
;
A
#
# COMPACT_ATOMS: atom_id res chain seq x y z
N GLU A 1 -1.99 -13.35 -14.02
CA GLU A 1 -3.31 -13.51 -13.33
C GLU A 1 -3.19 -14.09 -11.92
N ALA A 2 -2.30 -15.06 -11.66
CA ALA A 2 -2.10 -15.64 -10.33
C ALA A 2 -1.42 -14.67 -9.33
N LEU A 3 -0.53 -13.80 -9.78
CA LEU A 3 0.19 -12.83 -8.94
C LEU A 3 -0.72 -11.70 -8.42
N CYS A 4 -1.74 -11.30 -9.21
CA CYS A 4 -2.73 -10.32 -8.78
C CYS A 4 -3.61 -10.86 -7.64
N ARG A 5 -3.80 -12.18 -7.57
CA ARG A 5 -4.54 -12.85 -6.49
C ARG A 5 -3.75 -13.00 -5.20
N LEU A 6 -2.41 -13.05 -5.29
CA LEU A 6 -1.55 -13.22 -4.12
C LEU A 6 -1.32 -11.92 -3.33
N SER A 7 -1.37 -10.75 -3.98
CA SER A 7 -1.10 -9.48 -3.28
C SER A 7 -2.24 -9.03 -2.36
N THR A 8 -3.49 -9.26 -2.75
CA THR A 8 -4.66 -8.93 -1.90
C THR A 8 -4.90 -9.96 -0.79
N VAL A 9 -4.59 -11.24 -1.05
CA VAL A 9 -4.80 -12.33 -0.08
C VAL A 9 -3.71 -12.40 0.99
N SER A 10 -2.51 -11.88 0.71
CA SER A 10 -1.34 -12.10 1.58
C SER A 10 -1.22 -11.10 2.72
N VAL A 11 -1.85 -9.93 2.64
CA VAL A 11 -1.75 -8.91 3.70
C VAL A 11 -2.74 -9.17 4.83
N GLU A 12 -3.90 -9.75 4.54
CA GLU A 12 -4.94 -10.01 5.53
C GLU A 12 -4.57 -11.06 6.60
N PRO A 13 -4.08 -12.26 6.26
CA PRO A 13 -3.69 -13.22 7.28
C PRO A 13 -2.49 -12.75 8.08
N LEU A 14 -1.59 -11.93 7.50
CA LEU A 14 -0.49 -11.31 8.23
C LEU A 14 -0.98 -10.26 9.22
N LEU A 15 -1.96 -9.42 8.88
CA LEU A 15 -2.58 -8.49 9.82
C LEU A 15 -3.34 -9.23 10.93
N TRP A 16 -4.03 -10.33 10.61
CA TRP A 16 -4.70 -11.18 11.59
C TRP A 16 -3.70 -11.90 12.51
N LEU A 17 -2.59 -12.42 11.98
CA LEU A 17 -1.51 -13.05 12.75
C LEU A 17 -0.79 -12.04 13.66
N VAL A 18 -0.55 -10.82 13.17
CA VAL A 18 0.03 -9.73 13.95
C VAL A 18 -0.92 -9.24 15.06
N GLN A 19 -2.23 -9.35 14.84
CA GLN A 19 -3.24 -8.95 15.82
C GLN A 19 -3.38 -9.96 16.97
N PHE A 20 -3.04 -11.24 16.76
CA PHE A 20 -3.32 -12.31 17.74
C PHE A 20 -2.14 -12.67 18.65
N ASP A 21 -0.86 -12.52 18.26
CA ASP A 21 0.23 -13.13 19.07
C ASP A 21 1.53 -12.30 19.23
N PHE A 22 1.80 -11.25 18.47
CA PHE A 22 3.16 -10.71 18.44
C PHE A 22 3.40 -9.30 18.99
N ALA A 23 2.42 -8.46 19.23
CA ALA A 23 2.65 -7.20 19.95
C ALA A 23 1.39 -6.40 20.35
N PRO A 24 0.62 -6.77 21.35
CA PRO A 24 -0.43 -5.90 21.90
C PRO A 24 0.12 -4.62 22.52
N THR A 25 1.43 -4.55 22.77
CA THR A 25 2.09 -3.43 23.50
C THR A 25 2.43 -2.23 22.61
N TYR A 26 2.52 -2.40 21.28
CA TYR A 26 2.97 -1.33 20.38
C TYR A 26 1.90 -0.86 19.39
N LEU A 27 0.91 -1.71 19.09
CA LEU A 27 -0.18 -1.39 18.17
C LEU A 27 -1.32 -0.72 18.94
N GLY A 28 -1.69 0.51 18.53
CA GLY A 28 -2.73 1.28 19.20
C GLY A 28 -2.30 1.86 20.55
N SER A 29 -1.00 2.12 20.75
CA SER A 29 -0.45 2.65 22.01
C SER A 29 -1.07 3.98 22.43
N ASP A 30 -1.35 4.87 21.48
CA ASP A 30 -1.92 6.18 21.74
C ASP A 30 -3.44 6.16 21.81
N ASN A 31 -4.08 5.39 20.93
CA ASN A 31 -5.54 5.31 20.88
C ASN A 31 -6.01 3.90 20.48
N PRO A 32 -6.14 2.98 21.45
CA PRO A 32 -6.52 1.59 21.17
C PRO A 32 -7.93 1.45 20.59
N SER A 33 -8.86 2.36 20.95
CA SER A 33 -10.22 2.35 20.41
C SER A 33 -10.26 2.73 18.93
N LEU A 34 -9.50 3.74 18.52
CA LEU A 34 -9.38 4.16 17.13
C LEU A 34 -8.69 3.10 16.29
N PHE A 35 -7.64 2.46 16.83
CA PHE A 35 -6.96 1.36 16.17
C PHE A 35 -7.91 0.18 15.92
N SER A 36 -8.61 -0.30 16.95
CA SER A 36 -9.52 -1.45 16.84
C SER A 36 -10.69 -1.16 15.91
N LEU A 37 -11.25 0.06 15.94
CA LEU A 37 -12.33 0.48 15.05
C LEU A 37 -11.85 0.51 13.58
N THR A 38 -10.68 1.07 13.31
CA THR A 38 -10.12 1.15 11.96
C THR A 38 -9.77 -0.23 11.44
N ALA A 39 -9.13 -1.07 12.26
CA ALA A 39 -8.78 -2.44 11.91
C ALA A 39 -10.01 -3.30 11.62
N SER A 40 -11.07 -3.20 12.43
CA SER A 40 -12.31 -3.93 12.22
C SER A 40 -13.07 -3.45 10.99
N ALA A 41 -13.13 -2.14 10.75
CA ALA A 41 -13.76 -1.58 9.55
C ALA A 41 -13.00 -1.99 8.28
N TYR A 42 -11.67 -1.92 8.31
CA TYR A 42 -10.81 -2.34 7.20
C TYR A 42 -10.95 -3.84 6.90
N THR A 43 -10.93 -4.69 7.93
CA THR A 43 -11.17 -6.14 7.80
C THR A 43 -12.57 -6.42 7.24
N GLY A 44 -13.58 -5.69 7.70
CA GLY A 44 -14.95 -5.80 7.19
C GLY A 44 -15.07 -5.46 5.70
N VAL A 45 -14.46 -4.37 5.26
CA VAL A 45 -14.43 -3.96 3.85
C VAL A 45 -13.75 -5.03 2.99
N ASN A 46 -12.62 -5.56 3.45
CA ASN A 46 -11.89 -6.59 2.73
C ASN A 46 -12.67 -7.92 2.69
N LEU A 47 -13.29 -8.32 3.80
CA LEU A 47 -14.10 -9.54 3.87
C LEU A 47 -15.29 -9.51 2.88
N VAL A 48 -15.88 -8.33 2.66
CA VAL A 48 -16.97 -8.15 1.69
C VAL A 48 -16.43 -8.08 0.27
N SER A 49 -15.29 -7.43 0.05
CA SER A 49 -14.71 -7.26 -1.29
C SER A 49 -14.18 -8.56 -1.88
N LEU A 50 -13.55 -9.43 -1.09
CA LEU A 50 -13.00 -10.71 -1.53
C LEU A 50 -14.02 -11.63 -2.22
N PRO A 51 -15.18 -11.97 -1.61
CA PRO A 51 -16.18 -12.81 -2.27
C PRO A 51 -16.81 -12.11 -3.49
N LEU A 52 -16.93 -10.79 -3.47
CA LEU A 52 -17.47 -10.03 -4.61
C LEU A 52 -16.57 -10.18 -5.84
N PHE A 53 -15.25 -10.13 -5.67
CA PHE A 53 -14.29 -10.38 -6.74
C PHE A 53 -14.30 -11.84 -7.19
N TYR A 54 -14.39 -12.78 -6.27
CA TYR A 54 -14.35 -14.21 -6.58
C TYR A 54 -15.63 -14.69 -7.31
N LEU A 55 -16.80 -14.30 -6.82
CA LEU A 55 -18.10 -14.73 -7.35
C LEU A 55 -18.44 -14.07 -8.69
N ARG A 56 -18.05 -12.82 -8.90
CA ARG A 56 -18.47 -12.05 -10.05
C ARG A 56 -17.51 -12.13 -11.24
N ARG A 57 -16.37 -12.84 -11.13
CA ARG A 57 -15.33 -12.90 -12.19
C ARG A 57 -14.95 -11.50 -12.73
N TRP A 58 -15.11 -10.50 -11.88
CA TRP A 58 -14.98 -9.10 -12.24
C TRP A 58 -13.50 -8.77 -12.40
N GLN A 59 -13.12 -8.37 -13.60
CA GLN A 59 -11.83 -7.72 -13.78
C GLN A 59 -11.99 -6.28 -13.24
N PRO A 60 -11.32 -5.92 -12.15
CA PRO A 60 -11.45 -4.58 -11.61
C PRO A 60 -10.98 -3.56 -12.64
N SER A 61 -11.78 -2.53 -12.85
CA SER A 61 -11.35 -1.39 -13.66
C SER A 61 -10.17 -0.68 -12.96
N GLU A 62 -9.34 0.01 -13.72
CA GLU A 62 -8.21 0.78 -13.16
C GLU A 62 -8.67 1.76 -12.06
N THR A 63 -9.86 2.34 -12.23
CA THR A 63 -10.48 3.22 -11.23
C THR A 63 -10.86 2.49 -9.95
N ALA A 64 -11.36 1.25 -10.06
CA ALA A 64 -11.67 0.44 -8.89
C ALA A 64 -10.43 0.03 -8.11
N LEU A 65 -9.35 -0.36 -8.81
CA LEU A 65 -8.05 -0.63 -8.19
C LEU A 65 -7.48 0.60 -7.49
N PHE A 66 -7.57 1.77 -8.13
CA PHE A 66 -7.15 3.04 -7.52
C PHE A 66 -7.92 3.32 -6.24
N ALA A 67 -9.25 3.18 -6.26
CA ALA A 67 -10.09 3.42 -5.08
C ALA A 67 -9.77 2.45 -3.93
N MET A 68 -9.52 1.17 -4.23
CA MET A 68 -9.15 0.18 -3.20
C MET A 68 -7.81 0.50 -2.55
N LEU A 69 -6.79 0.79 -3.35
CA LEU A 69 -5.47 1.16 -2.83
C LEU A 69 -5.52 2.49 -2.05
N LEU A 70 -6.42 3.41 -2.43
CA LEU A 70 -6.64 4.63 -1.66
C LEU A 70 -7.23 4.33 -0.28
N ILE A 71 -8.20 3.41 -0.20
CA ILE A 71 -8.77 2.96 1.07
C ILE A 71 -7.68 2.33 1.95
N ASP A 72 -6.79 1.51 1.36
CA ASP A 72 -5.66 0.91 2.07
C ASP A 72 -4.73 1.99 2.64
N ILE A 73 -4.35 2.99 1.83
CA ILE A 73 -3.49 4.09 2.28
C ILE A 73 -4.14 4.85 3.44
N VAL A 74 -5.43 5.17 3.34
CA VAL A 74 -6.15 5.88 4.41
C VAL A 74 -6.23 5.04 5.69
N ALA A 75 -6.59 3.75 5.56
CA ALA A 75 -6.69 2.85 6.71
C ALA A 75 -5.33 2.68 7.42
N ILE A 76 -4.24 2.47 6.67
CA ILE A 76 -2.89 2.31 7.23
C ILE A 76 -2.44 3.62 7.91
N ASN A 77 -2.71 4.80 7.32
CA ASN A 77 -2.39 6.08 7.94
C ASN A 77 -3.16 6.29 9.26
N LEU A 78 -4.44 5.92 9.32
CA LEU A 78 -5.23 5.98 10.57
C LEU A 78 -4.70 5.03 11.64
N MET A 79 -4.37 3.79 11.26
CA MET A 79 -3.75 2.81 12.17
C MET A 79 -2.38 3.29 12.67
N MET A 80 -1.58 3.88 11.77
CA MET A 80 -0.28 4.44 12.11
C MET A 80 -0.43 5.59 13.12
N HIS A 81 -1.37 6.51 12.90
CA HIS A 81 -1.64 7.60 13.84
C HIS A 81 -2.11 7.07 15.21
N ALA A 82 -2.98 6.06 15.24
CA ALA A 82 -3.44 5.43 16.47
C ALA A 82 -2.34 4.66 17.23
N SER A 83 -1.24 4.32 16.55
CA SER A 83 -0.11 3.54 17.10
C SER A 83 1.12 4.40 17.44
N GLY A 84 0.96 5.69 17.67
CA GLY A 84 2.08 6.59 17.99
C GLY A 84 2.83 7.12 16.76
N GLY A 85 2.16 7.17 15.63
CA GLY A 85 2.68 7.78 14.40
C GLY A 85 3.80 6.96 13.74
N LEU A 86 4.77 7.66 13.16
CA LEU A 86 5.91 7.06 12.44
C LEU A 86 6.92 6.30 13.31
N ALA A 87 6.80 6.37 14.64
CA ALA A 87 7.65 5.58 15.55
C ALA A 87 7.24 4.09 15.55
N GLY A 88 6.02 3.78 15.14
CA GLY A 88 5.50 2.41 15.03
C GLY A 88 5.90 1.71 13.74
N SER A 89 5.82 0.38 13.75
CA SER A 89 6.14 -0.48 12.59
C SER A 89 5.09 -0.41 11.48
N VAL A 90 3.91 0.15 11.74
CA VAL A 90 2.77 0.20 10.81
C VAL A 90 3.09 1.01 9.54
N GLY A 91 3.97 2.02 9.66
CA GLY A 91 4.39 2.85 8.52
C GLY A 91 5.02 2.06 7.37
N TYR A 92 5.67 0.92 7.64
CA TYR A 92 6.25 0.08 6.57
C TYR A 92 5.20 -0.53 5.64
N LEU A 93 3.96 -0.71 6.12
CA LEU A 93 2.86 -1.19 5.28
C LEU A 93 2.52 -0.19 4.16
N LEU A 94 2.70 1.12 4.39
CA LEU A 94 2.54 2.12 3.33
C LEU A 94 3.52 1.92 2.18
N MET A 95 4.76 1.51 2.46
CA MET A 95 5.74 1.22 1.40
C MET A 95 5.28 0.05 0.53
N VAL A 96 4.71 -1.00 1.14
CA VAL A 96 4.17 -2.15 0.40
C VAL A 96 2.98 -1.74 -0.47
N THR A 97 2.07 -0.93 0.06
CA THR A 97 0.89 -0.45 -0.69
C THR A 97 1.31 0.46 -1.84
N VAL A 98 2.30 1.34 -1.64
CA VAL A 98 2.86 2.20 -2.70
C VAL A 98 3.58 1.36 -3.76
N ALA A 99 4.35 0.34 -3.38
CA ALA A 99 4.97 -0.59 -4.31
C ALA A 99 3.94 -1.37 -5.13
N ALA A 100 2.87 -1.84 -4.49
CA ALA A 100 1.75 -2.48 -5.17
C ALA A 100 1.07 -1.53 -6.17
N SER A 101 0.80 -0.28 -5.77
CA SER A 101 0.22 0.72 -6.67
C SER A 101 1.09 0.96 -7.91
N ALA A 102 2.42 1.02 -7.73
CA ALA A 102 3.38 1.19 -8.82
C ALA A 102 3.43 0.00 -9.80
N THR A 103 3.00 -1.18 -9.34
CA THR A 103 2.97 -2.40 -10.17
C THR A 103 1.67 -2.52 -10.97
N PHE A 104 0.54 -2.11 -10.39
CA PHE A 104 -0.80 -2.36 -10.97
C PHE A 104 -1.42 -1.14 -11.66
N LEU A 105 -1.01 0.07 -11.30
CA LEU A 105 -1.57 1.29 -11.86
C LEU A 105 -0.63 1.90 -12.92
N ARG A 106 -1.21 2.75 -13.77
CA ARG A 106 -0.42 3.60 -14.66
C ARG A 106 0.50 4.52 -13.87
N THR A 107 1.65 4.85 -14.45
CA THR A 107 2.70 5.65 -13.81
C THR A 107 2.18 6.91 -13.11
N LEU A 108 1.24 7.63 -13.75
CA LEU A 108 0.69 8.87 -13.18
C LEU A 108 -0.14 8.60 -11.92
N LEU A 109 -0.99 7.56 -11.96
CA LEU A 109 -1.82 7.16 -10.82
C LEU A 109 -0.98 6.60 -9.68
N ALA A 110 0.07 5.82 -10.00
CA ALA A 110 1.00 5.32 -8.99
C ALA A 110 1.76 6.46 -8.28
N LEU A 111 2.20 7.49 -9.02
CA LEU A 111 2.84 8.67 -8.43
C LEU A 111 1.86 9.48 -7.58
N SER A 112 0.60 9.61 -8.00
CA SER A 112 -0.43 10.28 -7.19
C SER A 112 -0.71 9.53 -5.88
N MET A 113 -0.67 8.18 -5.90
CA MET A 113 -0.77 7.37 -4.68
C MET A 113 0.39 7.61 -3.72
N ALA A 114 1.63 7.64 -4.24
CA ALA A 114 2.81 7.97 -3.43
C ALA A 114 2.70 9.38 -2.83
N ALA A 115 2.19 10.34 -3.61
CA ALA A 115 1.96 11.71 -3.14
C ALA A 115 0.93 11.76 -1.99
N ILE A 116 -0.20 11.09 -2.14
CA ILE A 116 -1.24 11.02 -1.09
C ILE A 116 -0.70 10.31 0.15
N ALA A 117 -0.04 9.16 -0.03
CA ALA A 117 0.54 8.39 1.06
C ALA A 117 1.58 9.16 1.88
N SER A 118 2.37 10.04 1.23
CA SER A 118 3.37 10.87 1.89
C SER A 118 2.78 12.16 2.49
N PHE A 119 1.77 12.74 1.85
CA PHE A 119 1.18 14.00 2.28
C PHE A 119 0.44 13.88 3.61
N ILE A 120 -0.26 12.77 3.85
CA ILE A 120 -1.04 12.57 5.09
C ILE A 120 -0.15 12.62 6.33
N PRO A 121 0.91 11.79 6.49
CA PRO A 121 1.75 11.82 7.69
C PRO A 121 2.51 13.14 7.85
N VAL A 122 2.92 13.78 6.75
CA VAL A 122 3.57 15.09 6.81
C VAL A 122 2.60 16.16 7.33
N SER A 123 1.35 16.16 6.83
CA SER A 123 0.33 17.12 7.28
C SER A 123 -0.03 16.94 8.74
N VAL A 124 -0.14 15.69 9.22
CA VAL A 124 -0.41 15.39 10.62
C VAL A 124 0.74 15.88 11.49
N SER A 125 2.00 15.51 11.19
CA SER A 125 3.15 15.94 11.97
C SER A 125 3.34 17.46 11.95
N LEU A 126 3.04 18.11 10.83
CA LEU A 126 3.10 19.57 10.73
C LEU A 126 2.01 20.24 11.58
N SER A 127 0.79 19.70 11.59
CA SER A 127 -0.30 20.21 12.42
C SER A 127 0.02 20.05 13.92
N GLU A 128 0.55 18.92 14.34
CA GLU A 128 0.99 18.70 15.72
C GLU A 128 2.08 19.70 16.14
N PHE A 129 3.03 19.97 15.26
CA PHE A 129 4.08 20.95 15.50
C PHE A 129 3.52 22.37 15.61
N LEU A 130 2.61 22.77 14.72
CA LEU A 130 2.03 24.13 14.72
C LEU A 130 1.10 24.39 15.92
N PHE A 131 0.41 23.37 16.41
CA PHE A 131 -0.47 23.49 17.60
C PHE A 131 0.27 23.21 18.92
N GLY A 132 1.60 23.09 18.89
CA GLY A 132 2.44 22.95 20.08
C GLY A 132 2.41 21.59 20.76
N ASN A 133 1.81 20.60 20.16
CA ASN A 133 1.72 19.23 20.67
C ASN A 133 2.80 18.29 20.12
N GLY A 134 3.58 18.76 19.14
CA GLY A 134 4.58 17.96 18.42
C GLY A 134 5.99 18.51 18.52
N ASP A 135 6.97 17.64 18.29
CA ASP A 135 8.39 17.98 18.24
C ASP A 135 8.85 18.17 16.78
N GLN A 136 9.82 19.03 16.57
CA GLN A 136 10.45 19.30 15.28
C GLN A 136 10.98 17.99 14.64
N SER A 137 11.44 17.05 15.45
CA SER A 137 11.92 15.75 15.01
C SER A 137 10.83 14.93 14.28
N GLY A 138 9.57 15.09 14.66
CA GLY A 138 8.42 14.44 14.01
C GLY A 138 8.23 14.88 12.57
N VAL A 139 8.32 16.19 12.33
CA VAL A 139 8.20 16.77 10.98
C VAL A 139 9.35 16.31 10.06
N VAL A 140 10.57 16.30 10.59
CA VAL A 140 11.73 15.83 9.82
C VAL A 140 11.59 14.33 9.48
N ARG A 141 11.17 13.52 10.44
CA ARG A 141 10.95 12.08 10.25
C ARG A 141 9.87 11.80 9.21
N SER A 142 8.74 12.51 9.26
CA SER A 142 7.67 12.37 8.28
C SER A 142 8.09 12.82 6.88
N GLY A 143 8.91 13.87 6.77
CA GLY A 143 9.49 14.31 5.51
C GLY A 143 10.42 13.27 4.89
N ILE A 144 11.35 12.71 5.68
CA ILE A 144 12.24 11.61 5.22
C ILE A 144 11.40 10.40 4.76
N PHE A 145 10.39 10.03 5.54
CA PHE A 145 9.50 8.93 5.19
C PHE A 145 8.75 9.18 3.87
N GLY A 146 8.27 10.41 3.64
CA GLY A 146 7.66 10.81 2.37
C GLY A 146 8.63 10.64 1.18
N ILE A 147 9.89 11.05 1.33
CA ILE A 147 10.91 10.86 0.30
C ILE A 147 11.13 9.36 0.01
N LEU A 148 11.17 8.52 1.05
CA LEU A 148 11.31 7.07 0.89
C LEU A 148 10.12 6.46 0.15
N LEU A 149 8.88 6.90 0.40
CA LEU A 149 7.70 6.46 -0.34
C LEU A 149 7.79 6.82 -1.83
N PHE A 150 8.21 8.04 -2.17
CA PHE A 150 8.43 8.43 -3.56
C PHE A 150 9.55 7.62 -4.22
N ALA A 151 10.67 7.43 -3.54
CA ALA A 151 11.77 6.62 -4.05
C ALA A 151 11.30 5.17 -4.33
N THR A 152 10.52 4.60 -3.41
CA THR A 152 9.91 3.28 -3.60
C THR A 152 9.02 3.24 -4.85
N ALA A 153 8.12 4.21 -5.01
CA ALA A 153 7.26 4.30 -6.18
C ALA A 153 8.07 4.35 -7.49
N VAL A 154 9.08 5.22 -7.55
CA VAL A 154 9.92 5.39 -8.74
C VAL A 154 10.68 4.11 -9.08
N ILE A 155 11.27 3.46 -8.07
CA ILE A 155 12.00 2.19 -8.25
C ILE A 155 11.06 1.11 -8.80
N PHE A 156 9.88 0.93 -8.20
CA PHE A 156 8.92 -0.08 -8.65
C PHE A 156 8.33 0.21 -10.03
N ILE A 157 8.05 1.47 -10.36
CA ILE A 157 7.65 1.88 -11.72
C ILE A 157 8.73 1.51 -12.74
N PHE A 158 9.99 1.78 -12.42
CA PHE A 158 11.12 1.44 -13.29
C PHE A 158 11.26 -0.07 -13.46
N LEU A 159 11.20 -0.84 -12.37
CA LEU A 159 11.29 -2.29 -12.39
C LEU A 159 10.15 -2.91 -13.21
N THR A 160 8.92 -2.45 -13.00
CA THR A 160 7.74 -2.95 -13.72
C THR A 160 7.88 -2.70 -15.23
N LYS A 161 8.32 -1.50 -15.64
CA LYS A 161 8.57 -1.19 -17.04
C LYS A 161 9.65 -2.10 -17.65
N ARG A 162 10.73 -2.35 -16.93
CA ARG A 162 11.80 -3.25 -17.39
C ARG A 162 11.31 -4.68 -17.54
N LEU A 163 10.55 -5.20 -16.59
CA LEU A 163 9.96 -6.53 -16.65
C LEU A 163 9.03 -6.69 -17.85
N THR A 164 8.18 -5.70 -18.12
CA THR A 164 7.27 -5.72 -19.27
C THR A 164 8.04 -5.81 -20.59
N ILE A 165 9.10 -5.02 -20.77
CA ILE A 165 9.94 -5.05 -21.98
C ILE A 165 10.59 -6.43 -22.17
N VAL A 166 11.14 -7.00 -21.09
CA VAL A 166 11.79 -8.34 -21.15
C VAL A 166 10.78 -9.43 -21.53
N GLN A 167 9.56 -9.35 -20.97
CA GLN A 167 8.48 -10.29 -21.28
C GLN A 167 8.01 -10.18 -22.74
N GLU A 168 7.91 -8.98 -23.29
CA GLU A 168 7.56 -8.76 -24.69
C GLU A 168 8.65 -9.31 -25.63
N LEU A 169 9.92 -9.10 -25.32
CA LEU A 169 11.05 -9.64 -26.10
C LEU A 169 11.01 -11.17 -26.11
N ALA A 170 10.90 -11.79 -24.96
CA ALA A 170 10.82 -13.25 -24.83
C ALA A 170 9.62 -13.85 -25.59
N LYS A 171 8.48 -13.15 -25.56
CA LYS A 171 7.28 -13.59 -26.30
C LYS A 171 7.48 -13.50 -27.82
N ASN A 172 8.11 -12.44 -28.30
CA ASN A 172 8.40 -12.26 -29.72
C ASN A 172 9.41 -13.32 -30.22
N GLU A 173 10.45 -13.64 -29.46
CA GLU A 173 11.41 -14.70 -29.78
C GLU A 173 10.73 -16.08 -29.87
N ALA A 174 9.85 -16.40 -28.92
CA ALA A 174 9.10 -17.65 -28.93
C ALA A 174 8.17 -17.77 -30.16
N GLN A 175 7.51 -16.66 -30.56
CA GLN A 175 6.68 -16.64 -31.76
C GLN A 175 7.48 -16.82 -33.04
N THR A 176 8.64 -16.17 -33.15
CA THR A 176 9.55 -16.31 -34.33
C THR A 176 10.06 -17.73 -34.44
N ALA A 177 10.47 -18.35 -33.33
CA ALA A 177 10.93 -19.75 -33.32
C ALA A 177 9.83 -20.72 -33.80
N THR A 178 8.57 -20.49 -33.41
CA THR A 178 7.45 -21.33 -33.86
C THR A 178 7.13 -21.16 -35.33
N GLN A 179 7.32 -19.97 -35.91
CA GLN A 179 7.12 -19.70 -37.33
C GLN A 179 8.19 -20.32 -38.21
N LEU A 180 9.42 -20.49 -37.71
CA LEU A 180 10.54 -21.13 -38.44
C LEU A 180 10.44 -22.66 -38.45
N GLN A 181 9.58 -23.26 -37.64
CA GLN A 181 9.37 -24.70 -37.59
C GLN A 181 8.23 -25.20 -38.53
N HIS A 182 7.51 -24.29 -39.17
CA HIS A 182 6.50 -24.58 -40.18
C HIS A 182 6.98 -24.20 -41.57
#